data_4803e4c047f70778513f3cdda10b748b
#
_entry.id   4803e4c047f70778513f3cdda10b748b
#
_cell.length_a   1.000
_cell.length_b   1.000
_cell.length_c   1.000
_cell.angle_alpha   90.00
_cell.angle_beta   90.00
_cell.angle_gamma   90.00
#
_symmetry.space_group_name_H-M   'P 1'
#
loop_
_entity.id
_entity.type
_entity.pdbx_description
1 polymer ?
#
loop_
_entity_poly.entity_id
_entity_poly.type
_entity_poly.pdbx_seq_one_letter_code
_entity_poly.pdbx_strand_id
1 'polypeptide(L)'
;MRARRLAALALLVAAGPAAGCLKRSAVARTFILDPLPSAAAETPPPAPVALVGVERVAVPDWLDRPQVTGRAPSGEVVADEFSRWGEPLPRGVQRVVAENLVVLLPDRRVVSAPFSPRDRVDQFVHISVLEAARQADGSVLLECRWAVLATDGSVLARRRSSYRAK
;
A
#
# COMPACT_ATOMS: atom_id res chain seq x y z
N MET A 1 -68.32 -8.79 24.90
CA MET A 1 -67.32 -9.80 24.35
C MET A 1 -66.69 -9.43 23.01
N ARG A 2 -67.28 -8.55 22.20
CA ARG A 2 -66.71 -8.17 20.86
C ARG A 2 -65.54 -7.17 20.93
N ALA A 3 -65.49 -6.29 21.92
CA ALA A 3 -64.43 -5.28 22.06
C ALA A 3 -63.03 -5.86 22.45
N ARG A 4 -63.00 -6.96 23.24
CA ARG A 4 -61.73 -7.65 23.65
C ARG A 4 -61.07 -8.40 22.54
N ARG A 5 -61.79 -8.85 21.50
CA ARG A 5 -61.27 -9.56 20.37
C ARG A 5 -60.61 -8.62 19.33
N LEU A 6 -61.08 -7.38 19.23
CA LEU A 6 -60.51 -6.36 18.35
C LEU A 6 -59.18 -5.79 18.90
N ALA A 7 -59.05 -5.67 20.23
CA ALA A 7 -57.83 -5.24 20.87
C ALA A 7 -56.67 -6.27 20.73
N ALA A 8 -56.99 -7.58 20.73
CA ALA A 8 -56.00 -8.65 20.54
C ALA A 8 -55.50 -8.73 19.09
N LEU A 9 -56.34 -8.40 18.09
CA LEU A 9 -55.98 -8.42 16.70
C LEU A 9 -55.07 -7.20 16.32
N ALA A 10 -55.32 -6.03 16.96
CA ALA A 10 -54.51 -4.82 16.74
C ALA A 10 -53.09 -4.96 17.30
N LEU A 11 -52.89 -5.75 18.38
CA LEU A 11 -51.55 -5.95 18.97
C LEU A 11 -50.67 -6.90 18.15
N LEU A 12 -51.27 -7.79 17.36
CA LEU A 12 -50.51 -8.75 16.53
C LEU A 12 -49.93 -8.12 15.25
N VAL A 13 -50.53 -7.03 14.76
CA VAL A 13 -50.07 -6.34 13.52
C VAL A 13 -48.89 -5.39 13.78
N ALA A 14 -48.67 -4.95 15.03
CA ALA A 14 -47.56 -4.04 15.38
C ALA A 14 -46.18 -4.72 15.59
N ALA A 15 -46.13 -6.08 15.58
CA ALA A 15 -44.90 -6.84 15.86
C ALA A 15 -44.11 -7.29 14.61
N GLY A 16 -44.43 -6.77 13.46
CA GLY A 16 -44.02 -7.40 12.21
C GLY A 16 -43.20 -6.65 11.19
N PRO A 17 -42.23 -5.78 11.45
CA PRO A 17 -41.04 -5.74 10.60
C PRO A 17 -39.70 -5.34 11.28
N ALA A 18 -39.38 -5.87 12.46
CA ALA A 18 -38.07 -5.61 13.08
C ALA A 18 -37.01 -6.64 12.70
N ALA A 19 -37.29 -7.60 11.81
CA ALA A 19 -36.33 -8.67 11.42
C ALA A 19 -35.48 -8.34 10.19
N GLY A 20 -35.42 -7.10 9.73
CA GLY A 20 -34.96 -6.76 8.38
C GLY A 20 -33.51 -6.27 8.21
N CYS A 21 -32.63 -6.24 9.23
CA CYS A 21 -31.31 -5.63 9.08
C CYS A 21 -30.13 -6.39 9.70
N LEU A 22 -30.19 -7.71 9.75
CA LEU A 22 -29.00 -8.53 10.11
C LEU A 22 -28.28 -9.05 8.84
N LYS A 23 -28.04 -8.17 7.88
CA LYS A 23 -27.07 -8.50 6.82
C LYS A 23 -25.68 -8.48 7.46
N ARG A 24 -25.07 -9.66 7.59
CA ARG A 24 -23.71 -9.82 8.08
C ARG A 24 -22.81 -8.94 7.21
N SER A 25 -22.22 -7.89 7.78
CA SER A 25 -21.27 -7.04 7.08
C SER A 25 -20.09 -7.90 6.62
N ALA A 26 -19.64 -7.71 5.39
CA ALA A 26 -18.44 -8.39 4.91
C ALA A 26 -17.24 -8.00 5.78
N VAL A 27 -16.40 -8.99 6.10
CA VAL A 27 -15.21 -8.76 6.93
C VAL A 27 -14.18 -8.00 6.08
N ALA A 28 -13.71 -6.86 6.58
CA ALA A 28 -12.63 -6.13 5.93
C ALA A 28 -11.31 -6.93 6.05
N ARG A 29 -10.58 -7.01 4.94
CA ARG A 29 -9.26 -7.64 4.86
C ARG A 29 -8.20 -6.55 4.84
N THR A 30 -7.10 -6.79 5.56
CA THR A 30 -5.96 -5.87 5.62
C THR A 30 -4.78 -6.50 4.89
N PHE A 31 -4.12 -5.71 4.06
CA PHE A 31 -2.98 -6.11 3.25
C PHE A 31 -1.75 -5.29 3.61
N ILE A 32 -0.60 -5.92 3.60
CA ILE A 32 0.71 -5.27 3.68
C ILE A 32 1.54 -5.72 2.47
N LEU A 33 2.53 -4.90 2.11
CA LEU A 33 3.50 -5.30 1.10
C LEU A 33 4.60 -6.12 1.76
N ASP A 34 4.93 -7.28 1.18
CA ASP A 34 5.99 -8.15 1.67
C ASP A 34 7.28 -7.92 0.87
N PRO A 35 8.43 -7.86 1.54
CA PRO A 35 9.74 -7.81 0.88
C PRO A 35 10.09 -9.16 0.25
N LEU A 36 11.16 -9.16 -0.56
CA LEU A 36 11.77 -10.40 -1.03
C LEU A 36 12.20 -11.26 0.18
N PRO A 37 12.09 -12.60 0.07
CA PRO A 37 12.63 -13.48 1.09
C PRO A 37 14.12 -13.18 1.30
N SER A 38 14.48 -12.79 2.53
CA SER A 38 15.89 -12.60 2.89
C SER A 38 16.51 -13.98 3.07
N ALA A 39 17.45 -14.34 2.20
CA ALA A 39 18.48 -15.29 2.61
C ALA A 39 19.36 -14.49 3.59
N ALA A 40 19.36 -14.88 4.86
CA ALA A 40 20.08 -14.17 5.91
C ALA A 40 21.51 -13.83 5.43
N ALA A 41 21.80 -12.53 5.29
CA ALA A 41 23.14 -12.05 5.03
C ALA A 41 23.92 -12.26 6.34
N GLU A 42 24.68 -13.32 6.41
CA GLU A 42 25.37 -13.76 7.63
C GLU A 42 26.60 -12.91 8.01
N THR A 43 27.00 -11.98 7.15
CA THR A 43 28.21 -11.17 7.42
C THR A 43 28.01 -9.73 6.99
N PRO A 44 28.13 -8.75 7.93
CA PRO A 44 28.17 -7.35 7.53
C PRO A 44 29.38 -7.09 6.65
N PRO A 45 29.26 -6.31 5.56
CA PRO A 45 30.38 -5.99 4.70
C PRO A 45 31.45 -5.20 5.47
N PRO A 46 32.75 -5.39 5.14
CA PRO A 46 33.82 -4.59 5.74
C PRO A 46 33.65 -3.10 5.39
N ALA A 47 33.81 -2.23 6.39
CA ALA A 47 33.74 -0.77 6.19
C ALA A 47 34.98 -0.25 5.40
N PRO A 48 34.85 0.89 4.68
CA PRO A 48 33.68 1.73 4.50
C PRO A 48 32.81 1.31 3.33
N VAL A 49 31.51 1.22 3.54
CA VAL A 49 30.53 0.79 2.53
C VAL A 49 29.67 2.00 2.17
N ALA A 50 29.44 2.20 0.89
CA ALA A 50 28.56 3.28 0.44
C ALA A 50 27.16 3.15 1.03
N LEU A 51 26.61 4.27 1.49
CA LEU A 51 25.31 4.37 2.11
C LEU A 51 24.27 4.80 1.07
N VAL A 52 23.27 3.95 0.85
CA VAL A 52 22.12 4.23 -0.04
C VAL A 52 20.94 4.70 0.80
N GLY A 53 20.42 5.86 0.49
CA GLY A 53 19.25 6.44 1.13
C GLY A 53 18.00 6.25 0.29
N VAL A 54 16.97 5.61 0.83
CA VAL A 54 15.65 5.55 0.19
C VAL A 54 14.83 6.73 0.66
N GLU A 55 14.52 7.65 -0.24
CA GLU A 55 13.70 8.82 0.06
C GLU A 55 12.25 8.45 0.31
N ARG A 56 11.45 9.42 0.79
CA ARG A 56 10.01 9.24 0.89
C ARG A 56 9.42 8.98 -0.48
N VAL A 57 8.64 7.93 -0.60
CA VAL A 57 7.98 7.58 -1.86
C VAL A 57 6.82 8.52 -2.12
N ALA A 58 6.81 9.13 -3.29
CA ALA A 58 5.68 9.94 -3.74
C ALA A 58 4.61 9.04 -4.37
N VAL A 59 3.36 9.25 -4.00
CA VAL A 59 2.19 8.60 -4.60
C VAL A 59 1.13 9.66 -4.92
N PRO A 60 0.29 9.47 -5.93
CA PRO A 60 -0.86 10.35 -6.17
C PRO A 60 -1.86 10.29 -5.01
N ASP A 61 -2.53 11.39 -4.71
CA ASP A 61 -3.49 11.50 -3.58
C ASP A 61 -4.62 10.46 -3.65
N TRP A 62 -5.01 10.07 -4.85
CA TRP A 62 -6.04 9.04 -5.02
C TRP A 62 -5.57 7.62 -4.65
N LEU A 63 -4.26 7.38 -4.55
CA LEU A 63 -3.64 6.16 -4.02
C LEU A 63 -3.30 6.26 -2.54
N ASP A 64 -3.05 7.47 -2.01
CA ASP A 64 -2.69 7.68 -0.60
C ASP A 64 -3.93 7.67 0.30
N ARG A 65 -4.56 6.52 0.37
CA ARG A 65 -5.74 6.28 1.20
C ARG A 65 -5.73 4.87 1.78
N PRO A 66 -6.48 4.64 2.87
CA PRO A 66 -6.50 3.33 3.53
C PRO A 66 -7.07 2.20 2.67
N GLN A 67 -7.99 2.51 1.73
CA GLN A 67 -8.59 1.49 0.88
C GLN A 67 -7.66 1.09 -0.26
N VAL A 68 -7.69 -0.18 -0.63
CA VAL A 68 -7.12 -0.62 -1.90
C VAL A 68 -7.98 -0.06 -3.02
N THR A 69 -7.35 0.68 -3.94
CA THR A 69 -8.06 1.32 -5.04
C THR A 69 -7.84 0.58 -6.34
N GLY A 70 -8.85 0.63 -7.19
CA GLY A 70 -8.78 0.24 -8.59
C GLY A 70 -9.05 1.44 -9.50
N ARG A 71 -8.71 1.31 -10.77
CA ARG A 71 -9.04 2.30 -11.79
C ARG A 71 -9.81 1.64 -12.92
N ALA A 72 -11.00 2.14 -13.18
CA ALA A 72 -11.79 1.71 -14.33
C ALA A 72 -11.23 2.30 -15.64
N PRO A 73 -11.52 1.67 -16.81
CA PRO A 73 -11.10 2.20 -18.12
C PRO A 73 -11.63 3.62 -18.39
N SER A 74 -12.74 3.99 -17.78
CA SER A 74 -13.32 5.35 -17.80
C SER A 74 -12.45 6.41 -17.09
N GLY A 75 -11.44 5.98 -16.32
CA GLY A 75 -10.65 6.85 -15.44
C GLY A 75 -11.22 7.00 -14.04
N GLU A 76 -12.38 6.40 -13.75
CA GLU A 76 -12.98 6.39 -12.42
C GLU A 76 -12.10 5.63 -11.43
N VAL A 77 -11.93 6.19 -10.23
CA VAL A 77 -11.22 5.55 -9.12
C VAL A 77 -12.25 4.86 -8.24
N VAL A 78 -12.12 3.54 -8.10
CA VAL A 78 -12.99 2.71 -7.28
C VAL A 78 -12.21 2.26 -6.05
N ALA A 79 -12.70 2.62 -4.87
CA ALA A 79 -12.15 2.15 -3.61
C ALA A 79 -12.85 0.85 -3.18
N ASP A 80 -12.07 -0.16 -2.78
CA ASP A 80 -12.61 -1.38 -2.20
C ASP A 80 -12.79 -1.18 -0.68
N GLU A 81 -14.03 -1.05 -0.25
CA GLU A 81 -14.38 -0.82 1.15
C GLU A 81 -13.98 -1.98 2.08
N PHE A 82 -13.79 -3.18 1.53
CA PHE A 82 -13.45 -4.38 2.28
C PHE A 82 -11.97 -4.79 2.14
N SER A 83 -11.17 -4.02 1.41
CA SER A 83 -9.73 -4.25 1.26
C SER A 83 -8.98 -2.99 1.63
N ARG A 84 -8.11 -3.09 2.64
CA ARG A 84 -7.39 -1.95 3.21
C ARG A 84 -5.90 -2.22 3.30
N TRP A 85 -5.11 -1.18 3.16
CA TRP A 85 -3.69 -1.22 3.49
C TRP A 85 -3.51 -1.23 5.01
N GLY A 86 -2.60 -2.07 5.53
CA GLY A 86 -2.24 -2.12 6.95
C GLY A 86 -1.33 -0.98 7.40
N GLU A 87 -0.73 -0.30 6.43
CA GLU A 87 0.09 0.90 6.61
C GLU A 87 -0.14 1.85 5.42
N PRO A 88 0.14 3.16 5.54
CA PRO A 88 0.09 4.07 4.39
C PRO A 88 0.93 3.55 3.23
N LEU A 89 0.34 3.47 2.03
CA LEU A 89 0.99 2.90 0.85
C LEU A 89 2.39 3.47 0.57
N PRO A 90 2.65 4.81 0.70
CA PRO A 90 3.99 5.36 0.52
C PRO A 90 5.02 4.77 1.49
N ARG A 91 4.62 4.51 2.74
CA ARG A 91 5.50 3.92 3.76
C ARG A 91 5.78 2.45 3.47
N GLY A 92 4.74 1.69 3.10
CA GLY A 92 4.89 0.27 2.74
C GLY A 92 5.84 0.09 1.56
N VAL A 93 5.69 0.91 0.52
CA VAL A 93 6.60 0.89 -0.64
C VAL A 93 8.02 1.26 -0.24
N GLN A 94 8.21 2.33 0.55
CA GLN A 94 9.54 2.75 1.02
C GLN A 94 10.22 1.64 1.82
N ARG A 95 9.50 1.04 2.77
CA ARG A 95 10.00 -0.05 3.62
C ARG A 95 10.43 -1.24 2.77
N VAL A 96 9.55 -1.73 1.91
CA VAL A 96 9.82 -2.92 1.07
C VAL A 96 10.99 -2.66 0.11
N VAL A 97 11.08 -1.47 -0.49
CA VAL A 97 12.22 -1.12 -1.34
C VAL A 97 13.51 -1.13 -0.54
N ALA A 98 13.53 -0.53 0.65
CA ALA A 98 14.72 -0.51 1.49
C ALA A 98 15.15 -1.94 1.90
N GLU A 99 14.22 -2.78 2.34
CA GLU A 99 14.47 -4.17 2.71
C GLU A 99 14.97 -5.00 1.51
N ASN A 100 14.37 -4.80 0.33
CA ASN A 100 14.82 -5.47 -0.89
C ASN A 100 16.22 -5.01 -1.33
N LEU A 101 16.54 -3.72 -1.18
CA LEU A 101 17.89 -3.22 -1.47
C LEU A 101 18.94 -3.80 -0.53
N VAL A 102 18.63 -4.02 0.74
CA VAL A 102 19.52 -4.74 1.68
C VAL A 102 19.84 -6.13 1.15
N VAL A 103 18.86 -6.85 0.63
CA VAL A 103 19.04 -8.21 0.07
C VAL A 103 19.81 -8.17 -1.25
N LEU A 104 19.47 -7.22 -2.13
CA LEU A 104 20.01 -7.14 -3.49
C LEU A 104 21.41 -6.49 -3.58
N LEU A 105 21.77 -5.69 -2.57
CA LEU A 105 23.03 -4.94 -2.49
C LEU A 105 23.78 -5.27 -1.19
N PRO A 106 24.23 -6.51 -1.01
CA PRO A 106 24.84 -6.96 0.26
C PRO A 106 26.12 -6.23 0.61
N ASP A 107 26.76 -5.58 -0.36
CA ASP A 107 27.95 -4.73 -0.22
C ASP A 107 27.62 -3.26 0.12
N ARG A 108 26.36 -2.91 0.36
CA ARG A 108 25.89 -1.56 0.64
C ARG A 108 25.12 -1.51 1.96
N ARG A 109 25.18 -0.35 2.59
CA ARG A 109 24.24 -0.04 3.69
C ARG A 109 23.05 0.71 3.13
N VAL A 110 21.87 0.41 3.65
CA VAL A 110 20.62 1.06 3.22
C VAL A 110 19.95 1.72 4.41
N VAL A 111 19.51 2.95 4.24
CA VAL A 111 18.71 3.72 5.22
C VAL A 111 17.49 4.32 4.55
N SER A 112 16.44 4.55 5.30
CA SER A 112 15.20 5.17 4.81
C SER A 112 15.01 6.55 5.39
N ALA A 113 14.45 7.48 4.61
CA ALA A 113 14.04 8.77 5.12
C ALA A 113 12.91 8.64 6.19
N PRO A 114 12.88 9.49 7.24
CA PRO A 114 13.73 10.67 7.44
C PRO A 114 15.15 10.29 7.85
N PHE A 115 16.14 10.86 7.18
CA PHE A 115 17.54 10.58 7.46
C PHE A 115 17.99 11.25 8.76
N SER A 116 18.89 10.58 9.48
CA SER A 116 19.58 11.17 10.61
C SER A 116 20.61 12.21 10.11
N PRO A 117 20.87 13.31 10.86
CA PRO A 117 21.97 14.21 10.54
C PRO A 117 23.36 13.55 10.50
N ARG A 118 23.48 12.35 11.06
CA ARG A 118 24.72 11.55 11.04
C ARG A 118 24.82 10.64 9.82
N ASP A 119 23.73 10.44 9.10
CA ASP A 119 23.71 9.62 7.89
C ASP A 119 24.39 10.41 6.76
N ARG A 120 25.55 9.93 6.36
CA ARG A 120 26.25 10.46 5.17
C ARG A 120 25.85 9.60 3.98
N VAL A 121 24.71 9.93 3.41
CA VAL A 121 24.16 9.20 2.27
C VAL A 121 24.94 9.53 1.02
N ASP A 122 25.48 8.51 0.36
CA ASP A 122 26.28 8.66 -0.88
C ASP A 122 25.40 8.68 -2.13
N GLN A 123 24.27 7.96 -2.10
CA GLN A 123 23.32 7.87 -3.20
C GLN A 123 21.90 7.87 -2.68
N PHE A 124 21.02 8.60 -3.36
CA PHE A 124 19.59 8.68 -3.01
C PHE A 124 18.74 7.94 -4.05
N VAL A 125 17.84 7.10 -3.56
CA VAL A 125 16.83 6.44 -4.39
C VAL A 125 15.52 7.21 -4.26
N HIS A 126 15.13 7.85 -5.35
CA HIS A 126 13.88 8.61 -5.47
C HIS A 126 12.85 7.78 -6.24
N ILE A 127 11.65 7.61 -5.69
CA ILE A 127 10.57 6.81 -6.29
C ILE A 127 9.28 7.61 -6.30
N SER A 128 8.62 7.62 -7.45
CA SER A 128 7.27 8.13 -7.63
C SER A 128 6.39 7.02 -8.21
N VAL A 129 5.44 6.52 -7.44
CA VAL A 129 4.39 5.63 -7.94
C VAL A 129 3.43 6.46 -8.77
N LEU A 130 3.15 6.02 -9.98
CA LEU A 130 2.22 6.69 -10.89
C LEU A 130 0.86 6.00 -10.88
N GLU A 131 0.89 4.67 -10.75
CA GLU A 131 -0.29 3.82 -10.70
C GLU A 131 0.03 2.56 -9.88
N ALA A 132 -0.90 2.14 -9.04
CA ALA A 132 -0.89 0.86 -8.34
C ALA A 132 -2.35 0.43 -8.20
N ALA A 133 -2.91 -0.16 -9.26
CA ALA A 133 -4.34 -0.36 -9.35
C ALA A 133 -4.68 -1.73 -9.92
N ARG A 134 -5.78 -2.28 -9.38
CA ARG A 134 -6.39 -3.47 -9.94
C ARG A 134 -7.05 -3.13 -11.27
N GLN A 135 -6.75 -3.92 -12.29
CA GLN A 135 -7.31 -3.79 -13.63
C GLN A 135 -8.60 -4.60 -13.77
N ALA A 136 -9.37 -4.34 -14.83
CA ALA A 136 -10.63 -5.02 -15.10
C ALA A 136 -10.48 -6.55 -15.30
N ASP A 137 -9.30 -6.99 -15.77
CA ASP A 137 -8.95 -8.42 -15.94
C ASP A 137 -8.51 -9.10 -14.64
N GLY A 138 -8.57 -8.39 -13.49
CA GLY A 138 -8.16 -8.87 -12.17
C GLY A 138 -6.68 -8.79 -11.91
N SER A 139 -5.85 -8.42 -12.88
CA SER A 139 -4.42 -8.16 -12.66
C SER A 139 -4.21 -6.87 -11.87
N VAL A 140 -3.03 -6.73 -11.28
CA VAL A 140 -2.56 -5.47 -10.64
C VAL A 140 -1.48 -4.86 -11.51
N LEU A 141 -1.66 -3.61 -11.89
CA LEU A 141 -0.66 -2.81 -12.60
C LEU A 141 0.05 -1.90 -11.60
N LEU A 142 1.37 -1.98 -11.57
CA LEU A 142 2.24 -1.03 -10.88
C LEU A 142 3.05 -0.27 -11.91
N GLU A 143 2.88 1.04 -11.98
CA GLU A 143 3.76 1.93 -12.74
C GLU A 143 4.50 2.88 -11.80
N CYS A 144 5.79 3.02 -12.00
CA CYS A 144 6.61 3.95 -11.22
C CYS A 144 7.68 4.62 -12.08
N ARG A 145 8.09 5.80 -11.63
CA ARG A 145 9.37 6.41 -12.02
C ARG A 145 10.32 6.30 -10.85
N TRP A 146 11.56 6.04 -11.16
CA TRP A 146 12.60 6.05 -10.15
C TRP A 146 13.89 6.67 -10.69
N ALA A 147 14.65 7.23 -9.80
CA ALA A 147 15.97 7.78 -10.09
C ALA A 147 16.94 7.44 -8.96
N VAL A 148 18.20 7.28 -9.33
CA VAL A 148 19.33 7.26 -8.40
C VAL A 148 20.09 8.55 -8.58
N LEU A 149 20.28 9.28 -7.49
CA LEU A 149 20.96 10.58 -7.47
C LEU A 149 22.24 10.47 -6.63
N ALA A 150 23.27 11.18 -7.05
CA ALA A 150 24.43 11.41 -6.21
C ALA A 150 24.16 12.51 -5.16
N THR A 151 25.07 12.70 -4.22
CA THR A 151 24.98 13.72 -3.15
C THR A 151 24.91 15.15 -3.68
N ASP A 152 25.46 15.42 -4.86
CA ASP A 152 25.41 16.73 -5.52
C ASP A 152 24.11 16.95 -6.32
N GLY A 153 23.19 15.98 -6.28
CA GLY A 153 21.94 16.01 -7.02
C GLY A 153 22.03 15.56 -8.48
N SER A 154 23.23 15.19 -8.95
CA SER A 154 23.37 14.65 -10.31
C SER A 154 22.66 13.31 -10.45
N VAL A 155 22.03 13.08 -11.62
CA VAL A 155 21.27 11.88 -11.90
C VAL A 155 22.19 10.78 -12.41
N LEU A 156 22.38 9.73 -11.60
CA LEU A 156 23.16 8.55 -11.97
C LEU A 156 22.36 7.57 -12.83
N ALA A 157 21.08 7.42 -12.54
CA ALA A 157 20.16 6.59 -13.31
C ALA A 157 18.73 7.14 -13.19
N ARG A 158 17.93 6.97 -14.24
CA ARG A 158 16.50 7.31 -14.23
C ARG A 158 15.74 6.36 -15.15
N ARG A 159 14.61 5.85 -14.67
CA ARG A 159 13.75 4.98 -15.48
C ARG A 159 12.26 5.14 -15.13
N ARG A 160 11.41 4.73 -16.06
CA ARG A 160 10.00 4.38 -15.83
C ARG A 160 9.89 2.87 -15.95
N SER A 161 9.22 2.25 -15.01
CA SER A 161 9.00 0.81 -14.94
C SER A 161 7.50 0.51 -14.81
N SER A 162 7.07 -0.55 -15.48
CA SER A 162 5.70 -1.03 -15.41
C SER A 162 5.74 -2.52 -15.14
N TYR A 163 4.99 -2.97 -14.15
CA TYR A 163 4.90 -4.35 -13.72
C TYR A 163 3.43 -4.75 -13.66
N ARG A 164 3.15 -5.97 -14.11
CA ARG A 164 1.81 -6.54 -14.04
C ARG A 164 1.90 -7.89 -13.35
N ALA A 165 1.04 -8.10 -12.34
CA ALA A 165 0.89 -9.36 -11.62
C ALA A 165 -0.56 -9.83 -11.70
N LYS A 166 -0.77 -11.17 -11.71
CA LYS A 166 -2.11 -11.80 -11.66
C LYS A 166 -2.38 -12.33 -10.26
#